data_a5b33069af31e068a69b4a1fef8074c1
#
_entry.id   a5b33069af31e068a69b4a1fef8074c1
#
_cell.length_a   1.000
_cell.length_b   1.000
_cell.length_c   1.000
_cell.angle_alpha   90.00
_cell.angle_beta   90.00
_cell.angle_gamma   90.00
#
_symmetry.space_group_name_H-M   'P 1'
#
loop_
_entity.id
_entity.type
_entity.pdbx_description
1 polymer ?
#
loop_
_entity_poly.entity_id
_entity_poly.type
_entity_poly.pdbx_seq_one_letter_code
_entity_poly.pdbx_strand_id
1 'polypeptide(L)'
;MTNQIIAALPDDCRAVLAPRLMTRPIRAGEVLYVAGSPARSLIFPHDGMISLQTRLRDGRMIEQIQVCRDSMAGGEALLGVDRAQAHAVVVLSGEASWLPVADLIEARPHFPSLDRAILSHVSRTLAYTAQAVVCASVHTASQRIARWLLRADDMTLTDSFQIMQRSLAELLGLRLATVSEACSRLMRAGAIRYSRGTVTIIDRPLLVAHACECYEASLGVTC
;
A
#
# COMPACT_ATOMS: atom_id res chain seq x y z
N MET A 1 -9.64 -3.52 -13.11
CA MET A 1 -8.18 -3.81 -13.30
C MET A 1 -7.82 -4.99 -12.44
N THR A 2 -6.76 -5.72 -12.74
CA THR A 2 -6.33 -6.88 -11.96
C THR A 2 -5.05 -6.52 -11.20
N ASN A 3 -4.85 -7.08 -10.00
CA ASN A 3 -3.59 -6.95 -9.27
C ASN A 3 -2.41 -7.41 -10.15
N GLN A 4 -1.31 -6.67 -10.16
CA GLN A 4 -0.19 -6.88 -11.07
C GLN A 4 0.55 -8.21 -10.79
N ILE A 5 0.60 -8.66 -9.54
CA ILE A 5 1.20 -9.97 -9.20
C ILE A 5 0.38 -11.09 -9.85
N ILE A 6 -0.95 -11.06 -9.72
CA ILE A 6 -1.84 -12.04 -10.34
C ILE A 6 -1.75 -11.97 -11.86
N ALA A 7 -1.75 -10.75 -12.43
CA ALA A 7 -1.67 -10.53 -13.88
C ALA A 7 -0.37 -11.03 -14.51
N ALA A 8 0.75 -10.98 -13.76
CA ALA A 8 2.07 -11.44 -14.20
C ALA A 8 2.27 -12.97 -14.13
N LEU A 9 1.34 -13.71 -13.52
CA LEU A 9 1.41 -15.17 -13.48
C LEU A 9 1.12 -15.76 -14.88
N PRO A 10 1.80 -16.86 -15.27
CA PRO A 10 1.47 -17.61 -16.48
C PRO A 10 -0.01 -18.05 -16.51
N ASP A 11 -0.56 -18.21 -17.71
CA ASP A 11 -1.98 -18.48 -17.90
C ASP A 11 -2.42 -19.79 -17.24
N ASP A 12 -1.60 -20.84 -17.31
CA ASP A 12 -1.84 -22.13 -16.67
C ASP A 12 -1.91 -22.02 -15.13
N CYS A 13 -0.96 -21.30 -14.54
CA CYS A 13 -0.94 -21.04 -13.11
C CYS A 13 -2.15 -20.20 -12.69
N ARG A 14 -2.45 -19.13 -13.45
CA ARG A 14 -3.59 -18.26 -13.19
C ARG A 14 -4.92 -19.00 -13.29
N ALA A 15 -5.07 -19.89 -14.27
CA ALA A 15 -6.28 -20.71 -14.42
C ALA A 15 -6.56 -21.62 -13.22
N VAL A 16 -5.52 -22.15 -12.56
CA VAL A 16 -5.66 -22.96 -11.34
C VAL A 16 -6.02 -22.10 -10.11
N LEU A 17 -5.45 -20.91 -9.99
CA LEU A 17 -5.68 -20.03 -8.83
C LEU A 17 -6.96 -19.20 -8.93
N ALA A 18 -7.40 -18.84 -10.15
CA ALA A 18 -8.55 -17.96 -10.35
C ALA A 18 -9.84 -18.45 -9.66
N PRO A 19 -10.23 -19.73 -9.71
CA PRO A 19 -11.45 -20.22 -9.04
C PRO A 19 -11.36 -20.16 -7.50
N ARG A 20 -10.16 -20.01 -6.94
CA ARG A 20 -9.89 -19.96 -5.50
C ARG A 20 -9.82 -18.52 -4.96
N LEU A 21 -9.80 -17.54 -5.87
CA LEU A 21 -9.81 -16.12 -5.53
C LEU A 21 -11.23 -15.66 -5.16
N MET A 22 -11.36 -15.07 -3.98
CA MET A 22 -12.60 -14.42 -3.55
C MET A 22 -12.43 -12.90 -3.61
N THR A 23 -13.10 -12.27 -4.56
CA THR A 23 -13.04 -10.82 -4.75
C THR A 23 -14.19 -10.11 -4.05
N ARG A 24 -13.89 -9.04 -3.31
CA ARG A 24 -14.91 -8.20 -2.66
C ARG A 24 -14.43 -6.75 -2.49
N PRO A 25 -15.38 -5.81 -2.29
CA PRO A 25 -15.05 -4.44 -1.89
C PRO A 25 -14.31 -4.40 -0.55
N ILE A 26 -13.41 -3.43 -0.42
CA ILE A 26 -12.73 -3.03 0.82
C ILE A 26 -13.06 -1.56 1.12
N ARG A 27 -13.29 -1.22 2.38
CA ARG A 27 -13.72 0.12 2.79
C ARG A 27 -12.69 0.78 3.69
N ALA A 28 -12.43 2.06 3.48
CA ALA A 28 -11.53 2.85 4.33
C ALA A 28 -11.92 2.71 5.82
N GLY A 29 -10.93 2.43 6.65
CA GLY A 29 -11.09 2.13 8.08
C GLY A 29 -11.33 0.63 8.39
N GLU A 30 -11.58 -0.22 7.38
CA GLU A 30 -11.73 -1.67 7.60
C GLU A 30 -10.40 -2.29 8.03
N VAL A 31 -10.43 -3.08 9.12
CA VAL A 31 -9.30 -3.88 9.58
C VAL A 31 -9.41 -5.27 8.96
N LEU A 32 -8.50 -5.61 8.06
CA LEU A 32 -8.52 -6.89 7.34
C LEU A 32 -7.94 -8.01 8.19
N TYR A 33 -6.89 -7.71 8.94
CA TYR A 33 -6.34 -8.58 9.99
C TYR A 33 -5.54 -7.77 11.00
N VAL A 34 -5.28 -8.35 12.17
CA VAL A 34 -4.49 -7.72 13.25
C VAL A 34 -3.16 -8.46 13.44
N ALA A 35 -2.13 -7.74 13.89
CA ALA A 35 -0.86 -8.34 14.26
C ALA A 35 -1.05 -9.48 15.28
N GLY A 36 -0.34 -10.59 15.10
CA GLY A 36 -0.45 -11.79 15.93
C GLY A 36 -1.59 -12.75 15.56
N SER A 37 -2.53 -12.34 14.68
CA SER A 37 -3.55 -13.26 14.16
C SER A 37 -2.94 -14.30 13.18
N PRO A 38 -3.58 -15.48 13.00
CA PRO A 38 -3.11 -16.43 12.01
C PRO A 38 -3.12 -15.83 10.58
N ALA A 39 -2.01 -15.96 9.86
CA ALA A 39 -1.87 -15.53 8.48
C ALA A 39 -2.51 -16.57 7.52
N ARG A 40 -3.82 -16.48 7.31
CA ARG A 40 -4.60 -17.49 6.56
C ARG A 40 -4.82 -17.17 5.09
N SER A 41 -4.71 -15.91 4.71
CA SER A 41 -5.01 -15.45 3.35
C SER A 41 -4.01 -14.42 2.87
N LEU A 42 -3.69 -14.50 1.60
CA LEU A 42 -3.04 -13.43 0.85
C LEU A 42 -4.13 -12.49 0.34
N ILE A 43 -3.88 -11.19 0.39
CA ILE A 43 -4.83 -10.18 -0.05
C ILE A 43 -4.19 -9.36 -1.17
N PHE A 44 -4.84 -9.33 -2.33
CA PHE A 44 -4.36 -8.70 -3.55
C PHE A 44 -5.29 -7.53 -3.91
N PRO A 45 -4.94 -6.27 -3.59
CA PRO A 45 -5.72 -5.11 -4.02
C PRO A 45 -5.74 -4.98 -5.55
N HIS A 46 -6.90 -4.66 -6.12
CA HIS A 46 -7.07 -4.31 -7.52
C HIS A 46 -7.01 -2.80 -7.71
N ASP A 47 -7.56 -2.09 -6.76
CA ASP A 47 -7.49 -0.65 -6.56
C ASP A 47 -7.59 -0.31 -5.06
N GLY A 48 -7.48 0.97 -4.73
CA GLY A 48 -7.43 1.43 -3.35
C GLY A 48 -6.08 1.11 -2.67
N MET A 49 -6.03 1.23 -1.35
CA MET A 49 -4.79 1.10 -0.59
C MET A 49 -5.02 0.45 0.77
N ILE A 50 -4.25 -0.58 1.06
CA ILE A 50 -4.11 -1.19 2.39
C ILE A 50 -2.81 -0.68 3.00
N SER A 51 -2.82 -0.30 4.27
CA SER A 51 -1.64 0.06 5.05
C SER A 51 -1.30 -1.06 6.02
N LEU A 52 -0.07 -1.57 5.96
CA LEU A 52 0.47 -2.41 7.02
C LEU A 52 1.02 -1.50 8.12
N GLN A 53 0.51 -1.66 9.34
CA GLN A 53 0.76 -0.73 10.44
C GLN A 53 1.28 -1.43 11.68
N THR A 54 2.22 -0.77 12.37
CA THR A 54 2.65 -1.16 13.71
C THR A 54 1.93 -0.32 14.75
N ARG A 55 1.39 -0.99 15.78
CA ARG A 55 0.83 -0.35 16.95
C ARG A 55 1.94 -0.05 17.97
N LEU A 56 2.09 1.21 18.32
CA LEU A 56 3.01 1.65 19.37
C LEU A 56 2.39 1.47 20.76
N ARG A 57 3.22 1.53 21.82
CA ARG A 57 2.75 1.42 23.21
C ARG A 57 1.79 2.53 23.63
N ASP A 58 1.90 3.71 23.03
CA ASP A 58 1.02 4.86 23.24
C ASP A 58 -0.28 4.79 22.42
N GLY A 59 -0.51 3.68 21.70
CA GLY A 59 -1.72 3.41 20.92
C GLY A 59 -1.69 3.94 19.49
N ARG A 60 -0.68 4.73 19.09
CA ARG A 60 -0.55 5.20 17.70
C ARG A 60 -0.31 4.05 16.74
N MET A 61 -0.88 4.19 15.55
CA MET A 61 -0.73 3.26 14.43
C MET A 61 0.15 3.91 13.36
N ILE A 62 1.33 3.37 13.14
CA ILE A 62 2.29 3.93 12.16
C ILE A 62 2.38 3.01 10.95
N GLU A 63 2.27 3.59 9.76
CA GLU A 63 2.42 2.86 8.50
C GLU A 63 3.86 2.39 8.31
N GLN A 64 4.01 1.09 8.08
CA GLN A 64 5.27 0.48 7.67
C GLN A 64 5.39 0.49 6.15
N ILE A 65 4.32 0.04 5.47
CA ILE A 65 4.30 -0.16 4.03
C ILE A 65 2.87 0.00 3.48
N GLN A 66 2.77 0.50 2.29
CA GLN A 66 1.55 0.56 1.50
C GLN A 66 1.45 -0.68 0.62
N VAL A 67 0.30 -1.35 0.67
CA VAL A 67 -0.04 -2.48 -0.18
C VAL A 67 -1.12 -2.04 -1.16
N CYS A 68 -0.78 -2.08 -2.43
CA CYS A 68 -1.60 -1.59 -3.52
C CYS A 68 -1.68 -2.65 -4.63
N ARG A 69 -2.17 -2.28 -5.82
CA ARG A 69 -2.33 -3.20 -6.97
C ARG A 69 -1.04 -3.86 -7.46
N ASP A 70 0.13 -3.35 -7.07
CA ASP A 70 1.47 -3.85 -7.40
C ASP A 70 2.06 -4.79 -6.34
N SER A 71 1.30 -5.05 -5.28
CA SER A 71 1.77 -5.80 -4.11
C SER A 71 0.65 -6.67 -3.49
N MET A 72 0.95 -7.38 -2.41
CA MET A 72 0.00 -8.16 -1.64
C MET A 72 0.24 -8.02 -0.14
N ALA A 73 -0.81 -8.18 0.66
CA ALA A 73 -0.71 -8.32 2.12
C ALA A 73 -0.75 -9.81 2.52
N GLY A 74 -0.13 -10.14 3.65
CA GLY A 74 -0.05 -11.51 4.16
C GLY A 74 1.07 -12.35 3.54
N GLY A 75 1.94 -11.73 2.71
CA GLY A 75 3.03 -12.43 2.00
C GLY A 75 4.05 -13.11 2.92
N GLU A 76 4.16 -12.67 4.18
CA GLU A 76 5.01 -13.29 5.20
C GLU A 76 4.65 -14.77 5.46
N ALA A 77 3.40 -15.15 5.26
CA ALA A 77 2.96 -16.55 5.39
C ALA A 77 3.66 -17.48 4.40
N LEU A 78 4.05 -16.98 3.23
CA LEU A 78 4.76 -17.74 2.20
C LEU A 78 6.24 -17.98 2.56
N LEU A 79 6.74 -17.29 3.58
CA LEU A 79 8.08 -17.41 4.12
C LEU A 79 8.12 -18.26 5.41
N GLY A 80 7.02 -18.93 5.74
CA GLY A 80 6.90 -19.79 6.93
C GLY A 80 6.55 -19.04 8.23
N VAL A 81 6.02 -17.81 8.12
CA VAL A 81 5.57 -17.03 9.27
C VAL A 81 4.07 -17.25 9.49
N ASP A 82 3.70 -17.97 10.55
CA ASP A 82 2.33 -18.40 10.80
C ASP A 82 1.39 -17.28 11.28
N ARG A 83 1.94 -16.17 11.72
CA ARG A 83 1.19 -15.06 12.30
C ARG A 83 1.54 -13.74 11.63
N ALA A 84 0.52 -12.92 11.37
CA ALA A 84 0.69 -11.58 10.82
C ALA A 84 1.58 -10.71 11.73
N GLN A 85 2.55 -10.03 11.14
CA GLN A 85 3.52 -9.18 11.87
C GLN A 85 3.04 -7.74 12.02
N ALA A 86 2.02 -7.35 11.25
CA ALA A 86 1.46 -6.00 11.24
C ALA A 86 -0.08 -6.07 11.25
N HIS A 87 -0.72 -4.93 11.54
CA HIS A 87 -2.13 -4.74 11.27
C HIS A 87 -2.32 -4.33 9.81
N ALA A 88 -3.24 -4.97 9.09
CA ALA A 88 -3.64 -4.55 7.75
C ALA A 88 -4.93 -3.73 7.83
N VAL A 89 -4.84 -2.44 7.52
CA VAL A 89 -5.96 -1.50 7.58
C VAL A 89 -6.17 -0.87 6.22
N VAL A 90 -7.40 -0.85 5.74
CA VAL A 90 -7.74 -0.18 4.48
C VAL A 90 -7.68 1.33 4.69
N VAL A 91 -6.87 2.03 3.90
CA VAL A 91 -6.74 3.49 3.94
C VAL A 91 -7.56 4.15 2.84
N LEU A 92 -7.54 3.58 1.63
CA LEU A 92 -8.37 4.02 0.52
C LEU A 92 -9.27 2.86 0.09
N SER A 93 -10.56 3.12 -0.01
CA SER A 93 -11.56 2.14 -0.45
C SER A 93 -11.27 1.68 -1.86
N GLY A 94 -11.64 0.43 -2.18
CA GLY A 94 -11.44 -0.17 -3.47
C GLY A 94 -11.95 -1.60 -3.49
N GLU A 95 -11.30 -2.46 -4.26
CA GLU A 95 -11.60 -3.88 -4.39
C GLU A 95 -10.33 -4.71 -4.21
N ALA A 96 -10.45 -5.87 -3.58
CA ALA A 96 -9.33 -6.80 -3.41
C ALA A 96 -9.80 -8.25 -3.57
N SER A 97 -8.85 -9.14 -3.91
CA SER A 97 -9.06 -10.59 -3.91
C SER A 97 -8.31 -11.24 -2.76
N TRP A 98 -8.94 -12.24 -2.16
CA TRP A 98 -8.37 -13.12 -1.13
C TRP A 98 -8.04 -14.46 -1.73
N LEU A 99 -6.83 -14.95 -1.49
CA LEU A 99 -6.40 -16.30 -1.80
C LEU A 99 -5.99 -16.98 -0.49
N PRO A 100 -6.59 -18.13 -0.10
CA PRO A 100 -6.10 -18.90 1.03
C PRO A 100 -4.62 -19.27 0.87
N VAL A 101 -3.82 -19.08 1.92
CA VAL A 101 -2.38 -19.43 1.89
C VAL A 101 -2.18 -20.89 1.55
N ALA A 102 -3.05 -21.79 2.07
CA ALA A 102 -3.00 -23.22 1.80
C ALA A 102 -3.10 -23.53 0.31
N ASP A 103 -3.99 -22.85 -0.42
CA ASP A 103 -4.20 -23.07 -1.86
C ASP A 103 -2.96 -22.68 -2.69
N LEU A 104 -2.28 -21.62 -2.29
CA LEU A 104 -1.03 -21.22 -2.96
C LEU A 104 0.11 -22.18 -2.62
N ILE A 105 0.21 -22.63 -1.36
CA ILE A 105 1.21 -23.63 -0.95
C ILE A 105 0.99 -24.93 -1.70
N GLU A 106 -0.26 -25.38 -1.89
CA GLU A 106 -0.61 -26.56 -2.67
C GLU A 106 -0.20 -26.42 -4.15
N ALA A 107 -0.44 -25.25 -4.75
CA ALA A 107 -0.10 -25.01 -6.16
C ALA A 107 1.41 -24.84 -6.40
N ARG A 108 2.16 -24.35 -5.42
CA ARG A 108 3.57 -23.96 -5.52
C ARG A 108 4.50 -25.03 -6.12
N PRO A 109 4.42 -26.34 -5.76
CA PRO A 109 5.26 -27.38 -6.35
C PRO A 109 5.02 -27.61 -7.85
N HIS A 110 3.86 -27.24 -8.35
CA HIS A 110 3.45 -27.44 -9.74
C HIS A 110 3.81 -26.26 -10.65
N PHE A 111 4.09 -25.09 -10.05
CA PHE A 111 4.34 -23.83 -10.79
C PHE A 111 5.59 -23.12 -10.27
N PRO A 112 6.80 -23.40 -10.81
CA PRO A 112 8.03 -22.69 -10.42
C PRO A 112 7.97 -21.17 -10.62
N SER A 113 7.04 -20.68 -11.45
CA SER A 113 6.75 -19.26 -11.64
C SER A 113 6.23 -18.58 -10.38
N LEU A 114 5.53 -19.31 -9.50
CA LEU A 114 5.06 -18.81 -8.20
C LEU A 114 6.24 -18.45 -7.29
N ASP A 115 7.27 -19.29 -7.22
CA ASP A 115 8.48 -19.00 -6.44
C ASP A 115 9.15 -17.73 -6.92
N ARG A 116 9.29 -17.54 -8.23
CA ARG A 116 9.85 -16.31 -8.80
C ARG A 116 9.00 -15.09 -8.48
N ALA A 117 7.68 -15.19 -8.58
CA ALA A 117 6.77 -14.10 -8.24
C ALA A 117 6.84 -13.73 -6.75
N ILE A 118 6.88 -14.73 -5.86
CA ILE A 118 7.04 -14.55 -4.40
C ILE A 118 8.37 -13.87 -4.09
N LEU A 119 9.49 -14.38 -4.59
CA LEU A 119 10.82 -13.83 -4.35
C LEU A 119 10.96 -12.41 -4.91
N SER A 120 10.40 -12.15 -6.09
CA SER A 120 10.35 -10.81 -6.68
C SER A 120 9.54 -9.85 -5.80
N HIS A 121 8.38 -10.27 -5.29
CA HIS A 121 7.58 -9.47 -4.36
C HIS A 121 8.34 -9.18 -3.06
N VAL A 122 8.98 -10.17 -2.46
CA VAL A 122 9.79 -10.01 -1.23
C VAL A 122 10.93 -9.03 -1.48
N SER A 123 11.66 -9.17 -2.58
CA SER A 123 12.77 -8.27 -2.94
C SER A 123 12.29 -6.82 -3.08
N ARG A 124 11.16 -6.61 -3.78
CA ARG A 124 10.57 -5.27 -3.93
C ARG A 124 10.11 -4.70 -2.58
N THR A 125 9.48 -5.53 -1.75
CA THR A 125 9.04 -5.12 -0.41
C THR A 125 10.22 -4.67 0.45
N LEU A 126 11.33 -5.41 0.45
CA LEU A 126 12.56 -5.05 1.15
C LEU A 126 13.14 -3.73 0.63
N ALA A 127 13.25 -3.56 -0.70
CA ALA A 127 13.75 -2.33 -1.30
C ALA A 127 12.86 -1.12 -0.95
N TYR A 128 11.53 -1.29 -1.04
CA TYR A 128 10.57 -0.24 -0.66
C TYR A 128 10.70 0.13 0.83
N THR A 129 10.81 -0.86 1.71
CA THR A 129 10.96 -0.63 3.14
C THR A 129 12.27 0.08 3.46
N ALA A 130 13.39 -0.33 2.83
CA ALA A 130 14.68 0.35 2.98
C ALA A 130 14.58 1.82 2.52
N GLN A 131 13.94 2.08 1.37
CA GLN A 131 13.71 3.44 0.86
C GLN A 131 12.82 4.26 1.81
N ALA A 132 11.81 3.63 2.44
CA ALA A 132 10.95 4.31 3.40
C ALA A 132 11.72 4.75 4.66
N VAL A 133 12.69 3.96 5.14
CA VAL A 133 13.58 4.33 6.25
C VAL A 133 14.43 5.55 5.88
N VAL A 134 15.06 5.55 4.71
CA VAL A 134 15.83 6.71 4.21
C VAL A 134 14.92 7.93 4.12
N CYS A 135 13.75 7.79 3.50
CA CYS A 135 12.80 8.88 3.35
C CYS A 135 12.38 9.49 4.70
N ALA A 136 12.11 8.65 5.70
CA ALA A 136 11.73 9.09 7.05
C ALA A 136 12.87 9.83 7.78
N SER A 137 14.13 9.48 7.48
CA SER A 137 15.32 9.99 8.17
C SER A 137 15.81 11.33 7.63
N VAL A 138 15.68 11.58 6.32
CA VAL A 138 16.34 12.75 5.67
C VAL A 138 15.37 13.75 5.05
N HIS A 139 14.11 13.35 4.76
CA HIS A 139 13.18 14.23 4.07
C HIS A 139 12.20 14.93 5.02
N THR A 140 11.84 16.15 4.64
CA THR A 140 10.89 16.97 5.41
C THR A 140 9.49 16.35 5.39
N ALA A 141 8.69 16.65 6.41
CA ALA A 141 7.30 16.23 6.48
C ALA A 141 6.49 16.62 5.21
N SER A 142 6.75 17.81 4.64
CA SER A 142 6.08 18.28 3.43
C SER A 142 6.39 17.40 2.22
N GLN A 143 7.66 17.05 2.02
CA GLN A 143 8.08 16.16 0.94
C GLN A 143 7.49 14.75 1.08
N ARG A 144 7.48 14.22 2.30
CA ARG A 144 6.89 12.91 2.62
C ARG A 144 5.39 12.88 2.37
N ILE A 145 4.67 13.96 2.70
CA ILE A 145 3.23 14.10 2.44
C ILE A 145 2.97 14.17 0.93
N ALA A 146 3.72 14.99 0.18
CA ALA A 146 3.59 15.06 -1.27
C ALA A 146 3.83 13.70 -1.93
N ARG A 147 4.87 12.97 -1.53
CA ARG A 147 5.14 11.60 -1.97
C ARG A 147 3.97 10.65 -1.66
N TRP A 148 3.43 10.72 -0.45
CA TRP A 148 2.30 9.86 -0.05
C TRP A 148 1.05 10.14 -0.89
N LEU A 149 0.74 11.41 -1.16
CA LEU A 149 -0.39 11.81 -2.00
C LEU A 149 -0.24 11.36 -3.44
N LEU A 150 0.97 11.47 -4.01
CA LEU A 150 1.28 10.96 -5.35
C LEU A 150 1.08 9.44 -5.42
N ARG A 151 1.58 8.71 -4.42
CA ARG A 151 1.42 7.25 -4.37
C ARG A 151 -0.06 6.86 -4.25
N ALA A 152 -0.85 7.60 -3.47
CA ALA A 152 -2.29 7.40 -3.36
C ALA A 152 -3.01 7.63 -4.70
N ASP A 153 -2.64 8.69 -5.41
CA ASP A 153 -3.15 9.02 -6.74
C ASP A 153 -2.83 7.92 -7.77
N ASP A 154 -1.59 7.40 -7.77
CA ASP A 154 -1.19 6.29 -8.64
C ASP A 154 -2.03 5.02 -8.45
N MET A 155 -2.57 4.83 -7.25
CA MET A 155 -3.26 3.61 -6.84
C MET A 155 -4.77 3.72 -6.85
N THR A 156 -5.32 4.91 -7.12
CA THR A 156 -6.75 5.12 -7.30
C THR A 156 -7.10 5.23 -8.79
N LEU A 157 -8.34 4.85 -9.12
CA LEU A 157 -8.85 4.94 -10.49
C LEU A 157 -9.62 6.24 -10.75
N THR A 158 -9.63 7.13 -9.77
CA THR A 158 -10.36 8.40 -9.79
C THR A 158 -9.42 9.56 -9.55
N ASP A 159 -9.76 10.74 -10.09
CA ASP A 159 -8.97 11.97 -9.95
C ASP A 159 -8.97 12.53 -8.52
N SER A 160 -9.64 11.86 -7.58
CA SER A 160 -9.71 12.28 -6.19
C SER A 160 -9.90 11.07 -5.27
N PHE A 161 -9.40 11.20 -4.04
CA PHE A 161 -9.54 10.18 -3.01
C PHE A 161 -9.81 10.82 -1.63
N GLN A 162 -10.37 10.03 -0.72
CA GLN A 162 -10.68 10.49 0.63
C GLN A 162 -9.60 10.07 1.62
N ILE A 163 -9.01 11.05 2.29
CA ILE A 163 -8.09 10.85 3.42
C ILE A 163 -8.19 12.05 4.37
N MET A 164 -8.42 11.78 5.65
CA MET A 164 -8.42 12.85 6.65
C MET A 164 -6.99 13.23 7.01
N GLN A 165 -6.72 14.52 7.28
CA GLN A 165 -5.40 14.99 7.72
C GLN A 165 -4.93 14.27 9.00
N ARG A 166 -5.85 13.92 9.90
CA ARG A 166 -5.55 13.14 11.09
C ARG A 166 -5.02 11.76 10.74
N SER A 167 -5.70 11.05 9.83
CA SER A 167 -5.25 9.74 9.37
C SER A 167 -3.87 9.81 8.71
N LEU A 168 -3.64 10.82 7.87
CA LEU A 168 -2.34 11.04 7.25
C LEU A 168 -1.24 11.34 8.29
N ALA A 169 -1.58 12.09 9.35
CA ALA A 169 -0.67 12.36 10.47
C ALA A 169 -0.31 11.09 11.23
N GLU A 170 -1.30 10.25 11.52
CA GLU A 170 -1.12 8.97 12.19
C GLU A 170 -0.25 8.03 11.34
N LEU A 171 -0.58 7.82 10.07
CA LEU A 171 0.16 6.96 9.15
C LEU A 171 1.64 7.35 9.05
N LEU A 172 1.93 8.64 8.89
CA LEU A 172 3.28 9.16 8.71
C LEU A 172 4.04 9.43 10.02
N GLY A 173 3.41 9.23 11.18
CA GLY A 173 4.00 9.54 12.47
C GLY A 173 4.27 11.03 12.69
N LEU A 174 3.42 11.90 12.14
CA LEU A 174 3.56 13.35 12.19
C LEU A 174 2.55 13.99 13.15
N ARG A 175 2.80 15.24 13.54
CA ARG A 175 1.80 16.06 14.25
C ARG A 175 0.75 16.57 13.27
N LEU A 176 -0.51 16.59 13.68
CA LEU A 176 -1.63 17.08 12.85
C LEU A 176 -1.38 18.50 12.33
N ALA A 177 -0.84 19.39 13.17
CA ALA A 177 -0.50 20.77 12.77
C ALA A 177 0.52 20.78 11.60
N THR A 178 1.52 19.90 11.62
CA THR A 178 2.52 19.79 10.56
C THR A 178 1.88 19.32 9.24
N VAL A 179 0.95 18.36 9.30
CA VAL A 179 0.21 17.90 8.12
C VAL A 179 -0.68 19.00 7.58
N SER A 180 -1.41 19.71 8.46
CA SER A 180 -2.29 20.81 8.06
C SER A 180 -1.52 21.93 7.36
N GLU A 181 -0.35 22.29 7.90
CA GLU A 181 0.51 23.32 7.30
C GLU A 181 1.06 22.87 5.93
N ALA A 182 1.51 21.63 5.81
CA ALA A 182 2.02 21.10 4.54
C ALA A 182 0.91 21.05 3.47
N CYS A 183 -0.28 20.55 3.82
CA CYS A 183 -1.43 20.55 2.91
C CYS A 183 -1.82 21.98 2.49
N SER A 184 -1.79 22.93 3.42
CA SER A 184 -2.07 24.35 3.12
C SER A 184 -1.04 24.96 2.17
N ARG A 185 0.24 24.57 2.28
CA ARG A 185 1.28 24.99 1.32
C ARG A 185 1.05 24.43 -0.06
N LEU A 186 0.74 23.12 -0.17
CA LEU A 186 0.44 22.48 -1.45
C LEU A 186 -0.81 23.06 -2.12
N MET A 187 -1.85 23.41 -1.34
CA MET A 187 -3.03 24.08 -1.86
C MET A 187 -2.72 25.49 -2.36
N ARG A 188 -1.95 26.28 -1.60
CA ARG A 188 -1.55 27.63 -2.03
C ARG A 188 -0.67 27.62 -3.26
N ALA A 189 0.16 26.60 -3.44
CA ALA A 189 0.94 26.38 -4.64
C ALA A 189 0.09 25.97 -5.84
N GLY A 190 -1.16 25.54 -5.65
CA GLY A 190 -2.03 25.05 -6.71
C GLY A 190 -1.79 23.55 -7.06
N ALA A 191 -0.96 22.85 -6.32
CA ALA A 191 -0.65 21.45 -6.60
C ALA A 191 -1.83 20.50 -6.29
N ILE A 192 -2.58 20.82 -5.22
CA ILE A 192 -3.74 20.03 -4.78
C ILE A 192 -4.91 20.92 -4.41
N ARG A 193 -6.11 20.34 -4.42
CA ARG A 193 -7.29 20.84 -3.71
C ARG A 193 -7.62 19.87 -2.58
N TYR A 194 -7.87 20.40 -1.38
CA TYR A 194 -8.22 19.59 -0.23
C TYR A 194 -9.43 20.19 0.49
N SER A 195 -10.55 19.50 0.45
CA SER A 195 -11.80 19.95 1.04
C SER A 195 -12.57 18.78 1.65
N ARG A 196 -13.00 18.92 2.91
CA ARG A 196 -13.84 17.94 3.63
C ARG A 196 -13.29 16.50 3.59
N GLY A 197 -11.95 16.35 3.68
CA GLY A 197 -11.30 15.05 3.64
C GLY A 197 -11.09 14.49 2.23
N THR A 198 -11.49 15.19 1.17
CA THR A 198 -11.23 14.81 -0.21
C THR A 198 -10.02 15.56 -0.74
N VAL A 199 -9.06 14.83 -1.27
CA VAL A 199 -7.89 15.34 -2.00
C VAL A 199 -8.13 15.16 -3.49
N THR A 200 -7.86 16.21 -4.26
CA THR A 200 -7.80 16.19 -5.72
C THR A 200 -6.44 16.71 -6.15
N ILE A 201 -5.73 15.97 -6.99
CA ILE A 201 -4.48 16.45 -7.59
C ILE A 201 -4.84 17.41 -8.74
N ILE A 202 -4.39 18.67 -8.63
CA ILE A 202 -4.68 19.71 -9.62
C ILE A 202 -3.53 19.84 -10.62
N ASP A 203 -2.30 19.84 -10.12
CA ASP A 203 -1.09 19.93 -10.93
C ASP A 203 -0.11 18.84 -10.44
N ARG A 204 -0.14 17.70 -11.14
CA ARG A 204 0.71 16.55 -10.80
C ARG A 204 2.21 16.84 -10.95
N PRO A 205 2.71 17.46 -12.05
CA PRO A 205 4.10 17.89 -12.16
C PRO A 205 4.54 18.78 -11.00
N LEU A 206 3.72 19.71 -10.59
CA LEU A 206 4.01 20.59 -9.47
C LEU A 206 4.04 19.79 -8.15
N LEU A 207 3.13 18.82 -7.94
CA LEU A 207 3.15 17.96 -6.76
C LEU A 207 4.40 17.09 -6.72
N VAL A 208 4.88 16.58 -7.87
CA VAL A 208 6.16 15.86 -8.00
C VAL A 208 7.32 16.76 -7.59
N ALA A 209 7.35 18.01 -8.02
CA ALA A 209 8.39 18.97 -7.64
C ALA A 209 8.41 19.26 -6.12
N HIS A 210 7.29 19.08 -5.43
CA HIS A 210 7.18 19.20 -3.97
C HIS A 210 7.51 17.89 -3.23
N ALA A 211 7.57 16.75 -3.92
CA ALA A 211 7.94 15.46 -3.32
C ALA A 211 9.46 15.32 -3.19
N CYS A 212 9.88 14.27 -2.49
CA CYS A 212 11.28 13.84 -2.52
C CYS A 212 11.50 12.83 -3.65
N GLU A 213 12.75 12.65 -4.07
CA GLU A 213 13.21 11.67 -5.06
C GLU A 213 12.82 10.23 -4.72
N CYS A 214 12.46 9.95 -3.48
CA CYS A 214 11.92 8.66 -3.06
C CYS A 214 10.60 8.30 -3.76
N TYR A 215 9.89 9.28 -4.33
CA TYR A 215 8.72 9.00 -5.14
C TYR A 215 9.12 8.27 -6.43
N GLU A 216 10.07 8.80 -7.18
CA GLU A 216 10.56 8.18 -8.42
C GLU A 216 11.22 6.83 -8.15
N ALA A 217 12.04 6.74 -7.08
CA ALA A 217 12.63 5.48 -6.64
C ALA A 217 11.56 4.41 -6.34
N SER A 218 10.40 4.79 -5.79
CA SER A 218 9.30 3.87 -5.53
C SER A 218 8.63 3.35 -6.80
N LEU A 219 8.61 4.12 -7.88
CA LEU A 219 8.09 3.68 -9.19
C LEU A 219 8.99 2.63 -9.85
N GLY A 220 10.32 2.77 -9.73
CA GLY A 220 11.29 1.80 -10.25
C GLY A 220 11.29 0.45 -9.50
N VAL A 221 10.76 0.40 -8.30
CA VAL A 221 10.60 -0.84 -7.51
C VAL A 221 9.34 -1.61 -7.93
N THR A 222 8.43 -0.99 -8.68
CA THR A 222 7.13 -1.56 -9.08
C THR A 222 7.12 -2.16 -10.49
N CYS A 223 8.25 -2.16 -11.21
CA CYS A 223 8.36 -2.76 -12.56
C CYS A 223 8.94 -4.16 -12.54
#